data_de37c714933db85ade146fa9adf40ba8
#
_entry.id   de37c714933db85ade146fa9adf40ba8
#
_cell.length_a   1.000
_cell.length_b   1.000
_cell.length_c   1.000
_cell.angle_alpha   90.00
_cell.angle_beta   90.00
_cell.angle_gamma   90.00
#
_symmetry.space_group_name_H-M   'P 1'
#
loop_
_entity.id
_entity.type
_entity.pdbx_description
1 polymer ?
#
loop_
_entity_poly.entity_id
_entity_poly.type
_entity_poly.pdbx_seq_one_letter_code
_entity_poly.pdbx_strand_id
1 'polypeptide(L)'
;MNYVEIGKGTRPAVVFAHGWARTHRDFIPAAESLSGHMASLLVDLPGFGDTPRPPEGWTTADYADHMAGFIRDHAEAPIIYVGHSFGARVGLRLAVRHPELLSGLVLVAGAGLPTQRHPLQRWKGRLRQMQFRMLRDRARDEAEREALEARFGSPDYVQSRKLGLRDIFLNAVREDQSADLPRIKTPTVLLNGAKDTETTPELGRRMSALIPNSHFICLPEFDHIDILHRGRHVIGLRVKELAGMNAA
;
A
#
# COMPACT_ATOMS: atom_id res chain seq x y z
N MET A 1 1.76 15.81 6.93
CA MET A 1 1.06 15.20 5.77
C MET A 1 -0.26 15.93 5.57
N ASN A 2 -0.69 16.09 4.31
CA ASN A 2 -2.07 16.48 4.01
C ASN A 2 -3.03 15.36 4.37
N TYR A 3 -4.20 15.67 4.90
CA TYR A 3 -5.21 14.68 5.26
C TYR A 3 -6.62 15.28 5.25
N VAL A 4 -7.60 14.39 5.17
CA VAL A 4 -9.01 14.70 5.33
C VAL A 4 -9.57 13.85 6.47
N GLU A 5 -10.37 14.44 7.33
CA GLU A 5 -11.08 13.75 8.39
C GLU A 5 -12.54 13.53 7.98
N ILE A 6 -13.03 12.28 8.13
CA ILE A 6 -14.41 11.91 7.83
C ILE A 6 -14.98 11.13 9.02
N GLY A 7 -16.18 11.47 9.45
CA GLY A 7 -16.92 10.77 10.48
C GLY A 7 -17.05 11.54 11.78
N LYS A 8 -17.61 10.87 12.80
CA LYS A 8 -17.88 11.44 14.12
C LYS A 8 -17.00 10.78 15.16
N GLY A 9 -16.45 11.57 16.05
CA GLY A 9 -15.61 11.14 17.16
C GLY A 9 -14.73 12.29 17.62
N THR A 10 -14.31 12.28 18.88
CA THR A 10 -13.41 13.31 19.42
C THR A 10 -11.98 13.12 18.93
N ARG A 11 -11.62 11.88 18.56
CA ARG A 11 -10.33 11.52 17.96
C ARG A 11 -10.50 10.39 16.96
N PRO A 12 -9.81 10.43 15.83
CA PRO A 12 -9.86 9.39 14.81
C PRO A 12 -9.35 8.05 15.31
N ALA A 13 -10.09 6.99 14.97
CA ALA A 13 -9.76 5.60 15.32
C ALA A 13 -9.25 4.79 14.10
N VAL A 14 -9.34 5.36 12.90
CA VAL A 14 -8.92 4.71 11.65
C VAL A 14 -8.03 5.65 10.85
N VAL A 15 -6.93 5.12 10.31
CA VAL A 15 -6.05 5.83 9.38
C VAL A 15 -5.97 5.08 8.06
N PHE A 16 -6.28 5.76 6.96
CA PHE A 16 -6.25 5.23 5.60
C PHE A 16 -5.05 5.76 4.82
N ALA A 17 -4.28 4.86 4.20
CA ALA A 17 -3.12 5.18 3.38
C ALA A 17 -3.23 4.54 1.99
N HIS A 18 -3.19 5.37 0.96
CA HIS A 18 -3.40 5.02 -0.44
C HIS A 18 -2.23 4.27 -1.09
N GLY A 19 -2.45 3.77 -2.31
CA GLY A 19 -1.45 3.12 -3.16
C GLY A 19 -0.48 4.10 -3.84
N TRP A 20 0.48 3.56 -4.60
CA TRP A 20 1.44 4.34 -5.38
C TRP A 20 0.72 5.28 -6.36
N ALA A 21 1.20 6.53 -6.43
CA ALA A 21 0.68 7.57 -7.32
C ALA A 21 -0.84 7.86 -7.20
N ARG A 22 -1.41 7.55 -6.04
CA ARG A 22 -2.81 7.80 -5.70
C ARG A 22 -2.92 8.86 -4.60
N THR A 23 -4.12 9.07 -4.07
CA THR A 23 -4.38 10.07 -3.01
C THR A 23 -5.40 9.54 -2.00
N HIS A 24 -5.59 10.28 -0.92
CA HIS A 24 -6.62 10.05 0.10
C HIS A 24 -8.02 9.81 -0.48
N ARG A 25 -8.33 10.36 -1.67
CA ARG A 25 -9.64 10.28 -2.32
C ARG A 25 -10.13 8.86 -2.58
N ASP A 26 -9.21 7.91 -2.74
CA ASP A 26 -9.54 6.51 -2.97
C ASP A 26 -10.34 5.89 -1.83
N PHE A 27 -10.12 6.37 -0.62
CA PHE A 27 -10.75 5.84 0.57
C PHE A 27 -11.96 6.62 1.08
N ILE A 28 -12.32 7.74 0.43
CA ILE A 28 -13.51 8.51 0.81
C ILE A 28 -14.76 7.61 0.91
N PRO A 29 -15.08 6.74 -0.10
CA PRO A 29 -16.28 5.91 0.00
C PRO A 29 -16.25 4.89 1.15
N ALA A 30 -15.07 4.38 1.51
CA ALA A 30 -14.92 3.46 2.63
C ALA A 30 -15.08 4.20 3.97
N ALA A 31 -14.44 5.37 4.12
CA ALA A 31 -14.55 6.20 5.32
C ALA A 31 -15.98 6.71 5.54
N GLU A 32 -16.69 7.12 4.47
CA GLU A 32 -18.10 7.51 4.56
C GLU A 32 -18.98 6.38 5.09
N SER A 33 -18.70 5.12 4.72
CA SER A 33 -19.41 3.95 5.24
C SER A 33 -19.20 3.71 6.76
N LEU A 34 -18.17 4.32 7.33
CA LEU A 34 -17.80 4.26 8.75
C LEU A 34 -18.23 5.51 9.52
N SER A 35 -18.59 6.60 8.83
CA SER A 35 -18.75 7.95 9.39
C SER A 35 -19.77 8.07 10.51
N GLY A 36 -20.78 7.19 10.56
CA GLY A 36 -21.75 7.12 11.64
C GLY A 36 -21.24 6.43 12.93
N HIS A 37 -20.09 5.78 12.87
CA HIS A 37 -19.56 4.94 13.94
C HIS A 37 -18.21 5.44 14.50
N MET A 38 -17.35 5.96 13.64
CA MET A 38 -16.00 6.39 14.03
C MET A 38 -15.45 7.46 13.08
N ALA A 39 -14.52 8.25 13.57
CA ALA A 39 -13.76 9.19 12.75
C ALA A 39 -12.55 8.50 12.09
N SER A 40 -12.26 8.92 10.87
CA SER A 40 -11.21 8.36 10.01
C SER A 40 -10.32 9.49 9.48
N LEU A 41 -9.01 9.29 9.50
CA LEU A 41 -8.03 10.14 8.81
C LEU A 41 -7.63 9.48 7.49
N LEU A 42 -7.80 10.19 6.40
CA LEU A 42 -7.40 9.77 5.06
C LEU A 42 -6.19 10.62 4.65
N VAL A 43 -5.02 10.02 4.59
CA VAL A 43 -3.78 10.77 4.36
C VAL A 43 -3.33 10.74 2.91
N ASP A 44 -2.69 11.81 2.47
CA ASP A 44 -1.80 11.78 1.31
C ASP A 44 -0.39 11.45 1.80
N LEU A 45 0.14 10.32 1.39
CA LEU A 45 1.50 9.90 1.74
C LEU A 45 2.53 10.89 1.17
N PRO A 46 3.69 11.10 1.82
CA PRO A 46 4.73 12.00 1.33
C PRO A 46 5.11 11.79 -0.13
N GLY A 47 5.06 12.87 -0.91
CA GLY A 47 5.30 12.86 -2.35
C GLY A 47 4.07 12.64 -3.22
N PHE A 48 2.89 12.48 -2.62
CA PHE A 48 1.63 12.28 -3.33
C PHE A 48 0.57 13.27 -2.88
N GLY A 49 -0.43 13.51 -3.75
CA GLY A 49 -1.49 14.48 -3.49
C GLY A 49 -0.93 15.85 -3.14
N ASP A 50 -1.40 16.42 -2.04
CA ASP A 50 -0.97 17.72 -1.54
C ASP A 50 0.13 17.64 -0.46
N THR A 51 0.69 16.44 -0.22
CA THR A 51 1.83 16.28 0.70
C THR A 51 3.17 16.46 -0.04
N PRO A 52 4.06 17.36 0.44
CA PRO A 52 5.38 17.59 -0.16
C PRO A 52 6.20 16.29 -0.31
N ARG A 53 7.14 16.34 -1.25
CA ARG A 53 8.10 15.23 -1.44
C ARG A 53 8.92 14.99 -0.17
N PRO A 54 9.14 13.72 0.18
CA PRO A 54 10.06 13.36 1.25
C PRO A 54 11.51 13.54 0.78
N PRO A 55 12.50 13.50 1.68
CA PRO A 55 13.91 13.39 1.32
C PRO A 55 14.18 12.25 0.35
N GLU A 56 15.24 12.39 -0.45
CA GLU A 56 15.66 11.34 -1.39
C GLU A 56 16.03 10.05 -0.65
N GLY A 57 15.81 8.92 -1.34
CA GLY A 57 16.21 7.60 -0.84
C GLY A 57 15.31 7.00 0.24
N TRP A 58 14.21 7.63 0.61
CA TRP A 58 13.30 7.04 1.58
C TRP A 58 12.90 5.60 1.21
N THR A 59 12.81 4.78 2.25
CA THR A 59 12.31 3.40 2.21
C THR A 59 10.90 3.33 2.81
N THR A 60 10.25 2.17 2.75
CA THR A 60 8.96 2.00 3.44
C THR A 60 9.08 2.10 4.96
N ALA A 61 10.28 1.87 5.52
CA ALA A 61 10.54 2.08 6.94
C ALA A 61 10.49 3.57 7.32
N ASP A 62 11.06 4.45 6.48
CA ASP A 62 11.01 5.90 6.70
C ASP A 62 9.58 6.42 6.60
N TYR A 63 8.79 5.91 5.64
CA TYR A 63 7.36 6.19 5.56
C TYR A 63 6.60 5.73 6.81
N ALA A 64 6.93 4.57 7.36
CA ALA A 64 6.29 4.05 8.57
C ALA A 64 6.63 4.90 9.80
N ASP A 65 7.88 5.33 9.95
CA ASP A 65 8.30 6.20 11.06
C ASP A 65 7.62 7.58 10.97
N HIS A 66 7.50 8.13 9.76
CA HIS A 66 6.78 9.38 9.52
C HIS A 66 5.28 9.24 9.82
N MET A 67 4.67 8.12 9.42
CA MET A 67 3.27 7.78 9.73
C MET A 67 3.07 7.62 11.25
N ALA A 68 4.02 7.01 11.95
CA ALA A 68 3.95 6.87 13.40
C ALA A 68 3.93 8.23 14.13
N GLY A 69 4.74 9.18 13.67
CA GLY A 69 4.70 10.57 14.16
C GLY A 69 3.33 11.20 13.92
N PHE A 70 2.83 11.09 12.68
CA PHE A 70 1.51 11.61 12.31
C PHE A 70 0.37 11.02 13.18
N ILE A 71 0.37 9.70 13.41
CA ILE A 71 -0.66 9.06 14.26
C ILE A 71 -0.61 9.61 15.68
N ARG A 72 0.58 9.75 16.27
CA ARG A 72 0.73 10.30 17.64
C ARG A 72 0.19 11.73 17.77
N ASP A 73 0.35 12.54 16.72
CA ASP A 73 -0.07 13.92 16.72
C ASP A 73 -1.58 14.12 16.46
N HIS A 74 -2.21 13.21 15.69
CA HIS A 74 -3.55 13.46 15.13
C HIS A 74 -4.60 12.40 15.50
N ALA A 75 -4.23 11.27 16.09
CA ALA A 75 -5.15 10.20 16.44
C ALA A 75 -4.98 9.74 17.90
N GLU A 76 -5.96 9.02 18.41
CA GLU A 76 -5.86 8.37 19.72
C GLU A 76 -5.48 6.90 19.51
N ALA A 77 -4.17 6.63 19.62
CA ALA A 77 -3.65 5.27 19.51
C ALA A 77 -4.11 4.39 20.68
N PRO A 78 -4.31 3.05 20.48
CA PRO A 78 -4.05 2.35 19.22
C PRO A 78 -5.19 2.49 18.20
N ILE A 79 -4.85 2.63 16.93
CA ILE A 79 -5.78 2.83 15.80
C ILE A 79 -5.87 1.58 14.91
N ILE A 80 -6.89 1.54 14.03
CA ILE A 80 -6.92 0.60 12.91
C ILE A 80 -6.28 1.28 11.70
N TYR A 81 -5.26 0.63 11.13
CA TYR A 81 -4.62 1.11 9.91
C TYR A 81 -5.15 0.37 8.70
N VAL A 82 -5.54 1.10 7.67
CA VAL A 82 -6.01 0.55 6.39
C VAL A 82 -5.07 1.01 5.28
N GLY A 83 -4.34 0.09 4.67
CA GLY A 83 -3.39 0.40 3.61
C GLY A 83 -3.71 -0.30 2.30
N HIS A 84 -3.65 0.43 1.18
CA HIS A 84 -3.75 -0.13 -0.17
C HIS A 84 -2.39 -0.22 -0.83
N SER A 85 -2.06 -1.38 -1.42
CA SER A 85 -0.86 -1.55 -2.26
C SER A 85 0.42 -1.00 -1.61
N PHE A 86 0.92 0.17 -2.01
CA PHE A 86 2.06 0.83 -1.38
C PHE A 86 1.78 1.20 0.08
N GLY A 87 0.58 1.74 0.39
CA GLY A 87 0.16 2.01 1.77
C GLY A 87 0.12 0.74 2.63
N ALA A 88 -0.14 -0.43 2.04
CA ALA A 88 -0.05 -1.71 2.75
C ALA A 88 1.41 -2.07 3.12
N ARG A 89 2.39 -1.80 2.25
CA ARG A 89 3.83 -1.96 2.58
C ARG A 89 4.23 -1.09 3.76
N VAL A 90 3.74 0.16 3.79
CA VAL A 90 3.96 1.09 4.91
C VAL A 90 3.32 0.53 6.18
N GLY A 91 2.08 0.01 6.09
CA GLY A 91 1.38 -0.61 7.21
C GLY A 91 2.10 -1.82 7.79
N LEU A 92 2.70 -2.68 6.96
CA LEU A 92 3.51 -3.81 7.42
C LEU A 92 4.74 -3.33 8.21
N ARG A 93 5.43 -2.30 7.75
CA ARG A 93 6.56 -1.69 8.48
C ARG A 93 6.11 -1.04 9.78
N LEU A 94 4.98 -0.33 9.75
CA LEU A 94 4.39 0.29 10.93
C LEU A 94 4.07 -0.76 12.01
N ALA A 95 3.45 -1.88 11.61
CA ALA A 95 3.10 -2.96 12.53
C ALA A 95 4.31 -3.66 13.19
N VAL A 96 5.48 -3.63 12.55
CA VAL A 96 6.71 -4.20 13.11
C VAL A 96 7.48 -3.21 13.96
N ARG A 97 7.51 -1.92 13.56
CA ARG A 97 8.33 -0.89 14.18
C ARG A 97 7.62 -0.15 15.30
N HIS A 98 6.30 0.01 15.17
CA HIS A 98 5.45 0.77 16.09
C HIS A 98 4.16 0.00 16.42
N PRO A 99 4.25 -1.27 16.88
CA PRO A 99 3.07 -2.12 17.13
C PRO A 99 2.11 -1.52 18.16
N GLU A 100 2.60 -0.70 19.07
CA GLU A 100 1.81 -0.03 20.11
C GLU A 100 0.77 0.96 19.54
N LEU A 101 0.96 1.40 18.30
CA LEU A 101 0.05 2.33 17.65
C LEU A 101 -1.15 1.64 16.99
N LEU A 102 -1.12 0.31 16.88
CA LEU A 102 -2.09 -0.43 16.07
C LEU A 102 -2.93 -1.40 16.89
N SER A 103 -4.25 -1.25 16.84
CA SER A 103 -5.23 -2.24 17.31
C SER A 103 -5.65 -3.22 16.21
N GLY A 104 -5.51 -2.85 14.95
CA GLY A 104 -5.85 -3.67 13.79
C GLY A 104 -5.16 -3.20 12.50
N LEU A 105 -5.03 -4.12 11.55
CA LEU A 105 -4.40 -3.87 10.25
C LEU A 105 -5.27 -4.44 9.13
N VAL A 106 -5.68 -3.60 8.17
CA VAL A 106 -6.39 -4.02 6.96
C VAL A 106 -5.50 -3.73 5.75
N LEU A 107 -5.06 -4.77 5.07
CA LEU A 107 -4.20 -4.70 3.89
C LEU A 107 -5.03 -4.99 2.63
N VAL A 108 -5.34 -3.94 1.88
CA VAL A 108 -6.13 -4.02 0.64
C VAL A 108 -5.19 -4.13 -0.54
N ALA A 109 -5.31 -5.20 -1.32
CA ALA A 109 -4.42 -5.48 -2.45
C ALA A 109 -2.94 -5.29 -2.04
N GLY A 110 -2.56 -5.89 -0.90
CA GLY A 110 -1.30 -5.62 -0.22
C GLY A 110 -0.09 -6.12 -0.99
N ALA A 111 0.96 -5.29 -1.03
CA ALA A 111 2.29 -5.65 -1.51
C ALA A 111 3.25 -5.79 -0.30
N GLY A 112 4.39 -6.46 -0.47
CA GLY A 112 5.38 -6.62 0.61
C GLY A 112 6.30 -7.82 0.41
N LEU A 113 5.86 -8.81 -0.36
CA LEU A 113 6.69 -9.97 -0.71
C LEU A 113 7.17 -9.91 -2.17
N PRO A 114 8.29 -10.54 -2.47
CA PRO A 114 8.73 -10.73 -3.86
C PRO A 114 7.72 -11.56 -4.65
N THR A 115 7.44 -11.12 -5.88
CA THR A 115 6.62 -11.89 -6.82
C THR A 115 7.35 -13.18 -7.21
N GLN A 116 6.73 -14.32 -6.99
CA GLN A 116 7.23 -15.61 -7.47
C GLN A 116 6.93 -15.73 -8.96
N ARG A 117 7.96 -15.56 -9.78
CA ARG A 117 7.87 -15.75 -11.23
C ARG A 117 8.41 -17.12 -11.59
N HIS A 118 7.71 -17.82 -12.50
CA HIS A 118 8.21 -19.05 -13.11
C HIS A 118 9.61 -18.83 -13.72
N PRO A 119 10.54 -19.79 -13.68
CA PRO A 119 11.90 -19.65 -14.21
C PRO A 119 11.96 -19.07 -15.62
N LEU A 120 11.06 -19.50 -16.51
CA LEU A 120 10.97 -18.99 -17.89
C LEU A 120 10.60 -17.50 -17.94
N GLN A 121 9.70 -17.04 -17.08
CA GLN A 121 9.34 -15.62 -16.96
C GLN A 121 10.50 -14.80 -16.39
N ARG A 122 11.25 -15.35 -15.45
CA ARG A 122 12.47 -14.73 -14.90
C ARG A 122 13.52 -14.56 -16.00
N TRP A 123 13.72 -15.57 -16.83
CA TRP A 123 14.66 -15.53 -17.95
C TRP A 123 14.23 -14.49 -18.99
N LYS A 124 12.96 -14.50 -19.45
CA LYS A 124 12.41 -13.48 -20.35
C LYS A 124 12.56 -12.05 -19.77
N GLY A 125 12.31 -11.90 -18.48
CA GLY A 125 12.49 -10.62 -17.79
C GLY A 125 13.94 -10.14 -17.78
N ARG A 126 14.91 -11.05 -17.57
CA ARG A 126 16.36 -10.73 -17.65
C ARG A 126 16.78 -10.30 -19.06
N LEU A 127 16.31 -10.99 -20.10
CA LEU A 127 16.60 -10.62 -21.50
C LEU A 127 16.02 -9.24 -21.82
N ARG A 128 14.76 -8.98 -21.45
CA ARG A 128 14.12 -7.66 -21.64
C ARG A 128 14.88 -6.57 -20.90
N GLN A 129 15.37 -6.84 -19.69
CA GLN A 129 16.15 -5.90 -18.91
C GLN A 129 17.52 -5.62 -19.54
N MET A 130 18.17 -6.64 -20.12
CA MET A 130 19.43 -6.51 -20.84
C MET A 130 19.23 -5.67 -22.11
N GLN A 131 18.18 -5.93 -22.89
CA GLN A 131 17.82 -5.12 -24.06
C GLN A 131 17.59 -3.65 -23.67
N PHE A 132 16.83 -3.42 -22.60
CA PHE A 132 16.59 -2.07 -22.10
C PHE A 132 17.90 -1.33 -21.77
N ARG A 133 18.82 -1.98 -21.03
CA ARG A 133 20.12 -1.39 -20.68
C ARG A 133 20.92 -1.03 -21.94
N MET A 134 21.05 -1.97 -22.89
CA MET A 134 21.77 -1.74 -24.13
C MET A 134 21.22 -0.58 -24.95
N LEU A 135 19.89 -0.49 -25.06
CA LEU A 135 19.24 0.59 -25.81
C LEU A 135 19.37 1.92 -25.08
N ARG A 136 19.17 1.95 -23.77
CA ARG A 136 19.31 3.15 -22.93
C ARG A 136 20.74 3.73 -23.01
N ASP A 137 21.76 2.86 -22.97
CA ASP A 137 23.16 3.29 -22.99
C ASP A 137 23.59 3.83 -24.38
N ARG A 138 22.76 3.57 -25.43
CA ARG A 138 22.93 4.09 -26.79
C ARG A 138 22.01 5.27 -27.10
N ALA A 139 21.10 5.62 -26.21
CA ALA A 139 20.17 6.72 -26.41
C ALA A 139 20.94 8.05 -26.57
N ARG A 140 20.56 8.82 -27.59
CA ARG A 140 21.24 10.04 -28.01
C ARG A 140 20.90 11.24 -27.15
N ASP A 141 19.65 11.25 -26.64
CA ASP A 141 19.11 12.33 -25.84
C ASP A 141 18.15 11.82 -24.78
N GLU A 142 17.64 12.73 -23.96
CA GLU A 142 16.72 12.41 -22.87
C GLU A 142 15.34 11.98 -23.39
N ALA A 143 14.89 12.52 -24.52
CA ALA A 143 13.60 12.14 -25.11
C ALA A 143 13.61 10.68 -25.56
N GLU A 144 14.72 10.22 -26.19
CA GLU A 144 14.90 8.81 -26.56
C GLU A 144 14.96 7.90 -25.32
N ARG A 145 15.61 8.35 -24.24
CA ARG A 145 15.62 7.63 -22.95
C ARG A 145 14.23 7.50 -22.35
N GLU A 146 13.45 8.57 -22.33
CA GLU A 146 12.08 8.55 -21.85
C GLU A 146 11.19 7.61 -22.65
N ALA A 147 11.32 7.62 -23.98
CA ALA A 147 10.59 6.72 -24.87
C ALA A 147 10.94 5.24 -24.59
N LEU A 148 12.22 4.93 -24.36
CA LEU A 148 12.65 3.60 -23.97
C LEU A 148 12.09 3.18 -22.62
N GLU A 149 12.10 4.07 -21.64
CA GLU A 149 11.53 3.80 -20.33
C GLU A 149 10.00 3.60 -20.37
N ALA A 150 9.29 4.38 -21.20
CA ALA A 150 7.87 4.17 -21.43
C ALA A 150 7.58 2.79 -22.09
N ARG A 151 8.47 2.34 -22.97
CA ARG A 151 8.33 1.03 -23.65
C ARG A 151 8.65 -0.17 -22.74
N PHE A 152 9.64 -0.05 -21.88
CA PHE A 152 10.17 -1.17 -21.06
C PHE A 152 9.76 -1.12 -19.60
N GLY A 153 9.45 0.05 -19.05
CA GLY A 153 9.02 0.26 -17.67
C GLY A 153 7.56 -0.12 -17.44
N SER A 154 7.19 -0.29 -16.17
CA SER A 154 5.79 -0.32 -15.76
C SER A 154 5.20 1.10 -15.76
N PRO A 155 3.85 1.24 -15.82
CA PRO A 155 3.20 2.55 -15.66
C PRO A 155 3.68 3.29 -14.40
N ASP A 156 3.78 2.61 -13.28
CA ASP A 156 4.25 3.17 -12.01
C ASP A 156 5.71 3.65 -12.06
N TYR A 157 6.57 2.91 -12.77
CA TYR A 157 7.95 3.34 -12.97
C TYR A 157 8.02 4.66 -13.76
N VAL A 158 7.25 4.76 -14.85
CA VAL A 158 7.19 5.99 -15.66
C VAL A 158 6.64 7.15 -14.82
N GLN A 159 5.60 6.88 -14.04
CA GLN A 159 4.99 7.89 -13.16
C GLN A 159 5.93 8.31 -12.03
N SER A 160 6.72 7.38 -11.47
CA SER A 160 7.71 7.68 -10.43
C SER A 160 8.74 8.71 -10.89
N ARG A 161 9.13 8.69 -12.17
CA ARG A 161 10.02 9.69 -12.75
C ARG A 161 9.36 11.07 -12.85
N LYS A 162 8.11 11.11 -13.34
CA LYS A 162 7.35 12.37 -13.46
C LYS A 162 7.14 13.04 -12.10
N LEU A 163 6.93 12.24 -11.06
CA LEU A 163 6.81 12.72 -9.67
C LEU A 163 8.17 13.02 -9.02
N GLY A 164 9.28 12.64 -9.67
CA GLY A 164 10.61 12.72 -9.10
C GLY A 164 10.84 11.78 -7.91
N LEU A 165 10.10 10.68 -7.82
CA LEU A 165 10.13 9.69 -6.73
C LEU A 165 10.73 8.35 -7.19
N ARG A 166 11.57 8.36 -8.25
CA ARG A 166 12.11 7.15 -8.87
C ARG A 166 12.94 6.30 -7.92
N ASP A 167 13.77 6.90 -7.12
CA ASP A 167 14.61 6.24 -6.11
C ASP A 167 13.76 5.55 -5.05
N ILE A 168 12.76 6.23 -4.53
CA ILE A 168 11.79 5.71 -3.55
C ILE A 168 10.99 4.54 -4.16
N PHE A 169 10.54 4.68 -5.41
CA PHE A 169 9.86 3.59 -6.12
C PHE A 169 10.74 2.35 -6.22
N LEU A 170 12.01 2.52 -6.62
CA LEU A 170 12.95 1.41 -6.76
C LEU A 170 13.26 0.75 -5.40
N ASN A 171 13.37 1.53 -4.33
CA ASN A 171 13.50 1.00 -2.98
C ASN A 171 12.28 0.15 -2.61
N ALA A 172 11.08 0.70 -2.77
CA ALA A 172 9.83 0.01 -2.44
C ALA A 172 9.63 -1.31 -3.20
N VAL A 173 9.90 -1.35 -4.54
CA VAL A 173 9.68 -2.57 -5.32
C VAL A 173 10.76 -3.64 -5.14
N ARG A 174 11.97 -3.25 -4.68
CA ARG A 174 13.07 -4.18 -4.40
C ARG A 174 13.01 -4.75 -2.99
N GLU A 175 12.26 -4.09 -2.12
CA GLU A 175 12.16 -4.47 -0.73
C GLU A 175 11.45 -5.82 -0.58
N ASP A 176 12.04 -6.69 0.24
CA ASP A 176 11.46 -7.96 0.68
C ASP A 176 11.17 -7.89 2.18
N GLN A 177 9.89 -7.89 2.53
CA GLN A 177 9.44 -7.81 3.92
C GLN A 177 9.14 -9.18 4.53
N SER A 178 9.47 -10.29 3.85
CA SER A 178 9.14 -11.65 4.31
C SER A 178 9.65 -11.98 5.70
N ALA A 179 10.85 -11.48 6.06
CA ALA A 179 11.45 -11.72 7.37
C ALA A 179 10.73 -10.99 8.53
N ASP A 180 9.97 -9.94 8.21
CA ASP A 180 9.25 -9.13 9.20
C ASP A 180 7.83 -9.65 9.48
N LEU A 181 7.19 -10.27 8.50
CA LEU A 181 5.79 -10.71 8.62
C LEU A 181 5.52 -11.61 9.83
N PRO A 182 6.39 -12.59 10.21
CA PRO A 182 6.17 -13.42 11.40
C PRO A 182 6.23 -12.63 12.72
N ARG A 183 6.74 -11.41 12.70
CA ARG A 183 6.85 -10.53 13.90
C ARG A 183 5.58 -9.70 14.13
N ILE A 184 4.69 -9.62 13.16
CA ILE A 184 3.44 -8.86 13.24
C ILE A 184 2.48 -9.59 14.17
N LYS A 185 2.17 -8.98 15.33
CA LYS A 185 1.22 -9.50 16.32
C LYS A 185 -0.17 -8.88 16.18
N THR A 186 -0.26 -7.73 15.54
CA THR A 186 -1.50 -6.98 15.30
C THR A 186 -2.49 -7.84 14.51
N PRO A 187 -3.75 -7.96 14.95
CA PRO A 187 -4.81 -8.61 14.16
C PRO A 187 -4.87 -8.03 12.76
N THR A 188 -4.72 -8.88 11.74
CA THR A 188 -4.52 -8.45 10.36
C THR A 188 -5.53 -9.09 9.43
N VAL A 189 -6.20 -8.29 8.61
CA VAL A 189 -7.07 -8.75 7.51
C VAL A 189 -6.41 -8.39 6.18
N LEU A 190 -6.27 -9.38 5.30
CA LEU A 190 -5.78 -9.19 3.94
C LEU A 190 -6.95 -9.34 2.96
N LEU A 191 -7.20 -8.31 2.16
CA LEU A 191 -8.25 -8.27 1.14
C LEU A 191 -7.61 -8.19 -0.24
N ASN A 192 -7.86 -9.18 -1.10
CA ASN A 192 -7.39 -9.18 -2.49
C ASN A 192 -8.55 -9.44 -3.46
N GLY A 193 -8.49 -8.81 -4.62
CA GLY A 193 -9.37 -9.15 -5.75
C GLY A 193 -8.85 -10.36 -6.50
N ALA A 194 -9.73 -11.28 -6.92
CA ALA A 194 -9.32 -12.46 -7.69
C ALA A 194 -8.80 -12.11 -9.09
N LYS A 195 -9.19 -10.95 -9.62
CA LYS A 195 -8.76 -10.41 -10.92
C LYS A 195 -7.54 -9.48 -10.82
N ASP A 196 -6.99 -9.30 -9.60
CA ASP A 196 -5.79 -8.47 -9.38
C ASP A 196 -4.55 -9.13 -10.00
N THR A 197 -3.96 -8.46 -10.98
CA THR A 197 -2.74 -8.89 -11.67
C THR A 197 -1.47 -8.20 -11.16
N GLU A 198 -1.61 -7.19 -10.31
CA GLU A 198 -0.48 -6.43 -9.72
C GLU A 198 -0.04 -7.06 -8.40
N THR A 199 -0.98 -7.19 -7.47
CA THR A 199 -0.80 -7.91 -6.20
C THR A 199 -1.75 -9.10 -6.16
N THR A 200 -1.32 -10.19 -6.80
CA THR A 200 -2.17 -11.36 -7.02
C THR A 200 -2.69 -11.98 -5.71
N PRO A 201 -3.85 -12.66 -5.74
CA PRO A 201 -4.37 -13.37 -4.56
C PRO A 201 -3.37 -14.35 -3.92
N GLU A 202 -2.49 -14.93 -4.74
CA GLU A 202 -1.43 -15.81 -4.24
C GLU A 202 -0.44 -15.07 -3.34
N LEU A 203 -0.12 -13.81 -3.68
CA LEU A 203 0.71 -12.96 -2.83
C LEU A 203 0.05 -12.73 -1.46
N GLY A 204 -1.25 -12.41 -1.46
CA GLY A 204 -2.03 -12.22 -0.23
C GLY A 204 -2.09 -13.48 0.63
N ARG A 205 -2.31 -14.68 0.03
CA ARG A 205 -2.27 -15.95 0.76
C ARG A 205 -0.92 -16.22 1.40
N ARG A 206 0.17 -15.96 0.67
CA ARG A 206 1.53 -16.12 1.18
C ARG A 206 1.82 -15.17 2.33
N MET A 207 1.37 -13.91 2.24
CA MET A 207 1.49 -12.97 3.34
C MET A 207 0.73 -13.43 4.57
N SER A 208 -0.53 -13.86 4.40
CA SER A 208 -1.35 -14.39 5.50
C SER A 208 -0.75 -15.65 6.13
N ALA A 209 -0.11 -16.52 5.36
CA ALA A 209 0.58 -17.69 5.89
C ALA A 209 1.79 -17.33 6.77
N LEU A 210 2.36 -16.14 6.61
CA LEU A 210 3.51 -15.66 7.38
C LEU A 210 3.11 -14.81 8.59
N ILE A 211 1.95 -14.14 8.55
CA ILE A 211 1.47 -13.28 9.66
C ILE A 211 0.63 -14.14 10.61
N PRO A 212 1.07 -14.35 11.88
CA PRO A 212 0.44 -15.33 12.80
C PRO A 212 -1.04 -15.08 13.08
N ASN A 213 -1.43 -13.81 13.24
CA ASN A 213 -2.81 -13.42 13.55
C ASN A 213 -3.46 -12.73 12.35
N SER A 214 -3.63 -13.47 11.26
CA SER A 214 -4.17 -12.90 10.03
C SER A 214 -5.29 -13.72 9.42
N HIS A 215 -6.17 -13.03 8.69
CA HIS A 215 -7.24 -13.62 7.91
C HIS A 215 -7.18 -13.12 6.46
N PHE A 216 -7.18 -14.05 5.49
CA PHE A 216 -7.15 -13.75 4.06
C PHE A 216 -8.53 -13.88 3.43
N ILE A 217 -8.95 -12.84 2.71
CA ILE A 217 -10.21 -12.79 1.98
C ILE A 217 -9.93 -12.46 0.52
N CYS A 218 -10.44 -13.30 -0.38
CA CYS A 218 -10.36 -13.09 -1.82
C CYS A 218 -11.75 -12.76 -2.38
N LEU A 219 -11.87 -11.61 -3.03
CA LEU A 219 -13.13 -11.13 -3.62
C LEU A 219 -13.16 -11.50 -5.11
N PRO A 220 -14.11 -12.38 -5.56
CA PRO A 220 -14.05 -13.01 -6.89
C PRO A 220 -14.04 -12.05 -8.07
N GLU A 221 -14.80 -10.95 -7.99
CA GLU A 221 -15.08 -10.06 -9.12
C GLU A 221 -14.27 -8.75 -9.11
N PHE A 222 -13.25 -8.65 -8.25
CA PHE A 222 -12.50 -7.41 -8.04
C PHE A 222 -11.08 -7.50 -8.59
N ASP A 223 -10.63 -6.40 -9.21
CA ASP A 223 -9.24 -6.15 -9.56
C ASP A 223 -8.53 -5.28 -8.50
N HIS A 224 -7.33 -4.79 -8.84
CA HIS A 224 -6.49 -4.00 -7.95
C HIS A 224 -7.12 -2.68 -7.47
N ILE A 225 -7.94 -2.05 -8.32
CA ILE A 225 -8.55 -0.75 -8.07
C ILE A 225 -10.03 -0.85 -7.72
N ASP A 226 -10.77 -1.74 -8.39
CA ASP A 226 -12.19 -1.97 -8.11
C ASP A 226 -12.48 -2.25 -6.63
N ILE A 227 -11.55 -2.92 -5.95
CA ILE A 227 -11.67 -3.25 -4.53
C ILE A 227 -11.79 -2.01 -3.64
N LEU A 228 -11.25 -0.87 -4.03
CA LEU A 228 -11.34 0.38 -3.27
C LEU A 228 -12.74 1.01 -3.37
N HIS A 229 -13.35 0.96 -4.55
CA HIS A 229 -14.63 1.63 -4.83
C HIS A 229 -15.82 0.71 -4.60
N ARG A 230 -15.89 -0.38 -5.34
CA ARG A 230 -16.95 -1.38 -5.26
C ARG A 230 -16.86 -2.22 -3.99
N GLY A 231 -15.64 -2.48 -3.51
CA GLY A 231 -15.34 -3.24 -2.28
C GLY A 231 -15.42 -2.43 -0.99
N ARG A 232 -15.78 -1.12 -1.02
CA ARG A 232 -15.78 -0.23 0.14
C ARG A 232 -16.53 -0.78 1.36
N HIS A 233 -17.67 -1.46 1.14
CA HIS A 233 -18.45 -2.04 2.22
C HIS A 233 -17.74 -3.21 2.91
N VAL A 234 -16.96 -3.99 2.14
CA VAL A 234 -16.15 -5.08 2.71
C VAL A 234 -15.02 -4.48 3.55
N ILE A 235 -14.35 -3.43 3.06
CA ILE A 235 -13.32 -2.71 3.82
C ILE A 235 -13.91 -2.19 5.13
N GLY A 236 -15.05 -1.48 5.06
CA GLY A 236 -15.73 -0.95 6.24
C GLY A 236 -16.15 -2.04 7.23
N LEU A 237 -16.66 -3.18 6.75
CA LEU A 237 -17.02 -4.32 7.60
C LEU A 237 -15.79 -4.87 8.34
N ARG A 238 -14.65 -5.06 7.66
CA ARG A 238 -13.43 -5.56 8.32
C ARG A 238 -12.89 -4.59 9.35
N VAL A 239 -12.99 -3.28 9.10
CA VAL A 239 -12.65 -2.26 10.10
C VAL A 239 -13.55 -2.37 11.33
N LYS A 240 -14.88 -2.48 11.15
CA LYS A 240 -15.83 -2.65 12.27
C LYS A 240 -15.56 -3.90 13.09
N GLU A 241 -15.25 -5.03 12.44
CA GLU A 241 -14.90 -6.28 13.13
C GLU A 241 -13.65 -6.13 13.99
N LEU A 242 -12.59 -5.50 13.45
CA LEU A 242 -11.36 -5.24 14.20
C LEU A 242 -11.57 -4.25 15.36
N ALA A 243 -12.54 -3.34 15.22
CA ALA A 243 -12.98 -2.43 16.30
C ALA A 243 -13.83 -3.11 17.38
N GLY A 244 -14.12 -4.42 17.26
CA GLY A 244 -15.03 -5.12 18.18
C GLY A 244 -16.50 -4.74 17.99
N MET A 245 -16.85 -4.11 16.89
CA MET A 245 -18.23 -3.73 16.56
C MET A 245 -18.86 -4.87 15.77
N ASN A 246 -19.69 -5.67 16.43
CA ASN A 246 -20.46 -6.71 15.75
C ASN A 246 -21.34 -6.10 14.65
N ALA A 247 -21.41 -6.76 13.49
CA ALA A 247 -22.39 -6.42 12.48
C ALA A 247 -23.79 -6.60 13.10
N ALA A 248 -24.50 -5.48 13.25
CA ALA A 248 -25.90 -5.50 13.67
C ALA A 248 -26.77 -6.05 12.52
#